data_312464fae91357462ee84afd9cfb710e
#
_entry.id   312464fae91357462ee84afd9cfb710e
#
_cell.length_a   1.000
_cell.length_b   1.000
_cell.length_c   1.000
_cell.angle_alpha   90.00
_cell.angle_beta   90.00
_cell.angle_gamma   90.00
#
_symmetry.space_group_name_H-M   'P 1'
#
loop_
_entity.id
_entity.type
_entity.pdbx_description
1 polymer ?
#
loop_
_entity_poly.entity_id
_entity_poly.type
_entity_poly.pdbx_seq_one_letter_code
_entity_poly.pdbx_strand_id
1 'polypeptide(L)'
;MDSYWHSRQTLADAAMEKDERALSIRVHNAYESELRRLNREIAEYYQRYGEKGVLEYRRLMETMDAKDRELLIRDCDEFLRQHPDMQSIVDVRKSIYQLNRLEGLQASARLHLYQATGDVVQRIDNHIVRQSLRGANTAAEAMGFGRSFYSMDSDAVRRFVDTVWTGNTSYSQRIWDNTETLASYVAQDMSKALARGDSYQRIAKALEKRFVDVPQSSLMRLVYTEGTYVSRMAQVEELKREGFDSYTIEVVHDERACEECEGVNGSTFRFEDMQVGVNFPPLHPYCRCQIAPAVDDWAAWQQKQEELGQRQAEKAAKKKAGYKVSAGRRSRIFGEPEEASLIFDGKEIWSGIGTVNDVSMPPKEDLLKLLSDFGQTSLHNVDAVHTHTTRVGGTFSVEDINLLVEYGLKSNTARETQGEKRQFVLERTHKTNIELGRELVEDYRQFTQVTWDNVSFSYWEEHYEALEIPFYDADTTEAEKMLRELQHKWLMENAQRYGYNYYVK
;
A
#
# COMPACT_ATOMS: atom_id res chain seq x y z
N MET A 1 -17.87 28.55 3.55
CA MET A 1 -18.05 27.20 2.96
C MET A 1 -17.11 26.15 3.54
N ASP A 2 -16.38 26.34 4.57
CA ASP A 2 -15.17 25.85 4.18
C ASP A 2 -14.31 25.09 5.15
N SER A 3 -14.54 25.10 6.45
CA SER A 3 -13.67 24.35 7.37
C SER A 3 -14.05 22.88 7.50
N TYR A 4 -15.31 22.52 7.32
CA TYR A 4 -15.81 21.17 7.57
C TYR A 4 -15.38 20.16 6.49
N TRP A 5 -15.70 20.42 5.22
CA TRP A 5 -15.30 19.58 4.09
C TRP A 5 -13.81 19.64 3.84
N HIS A 6 -13.27 20.85 3.81
CA HIS A 6 -11.86 21.09 3.56
C HIS A 6 -10.95 20.37 4.55
N SER A 7 -11.26 20.39 5.84
CA SER A 7 -10.42 19.69 6.83
C SER A 7 -10.42 18.17 6.66
N ARG A 8 -11.57 17.57 6.33
CA ARG A 8 -11.67 16.13 6.07
C ARG A 8 -10.97 15.71 4.78
N GLN A 9 -11.16 16.50 3.75
CA GLN A 9 -10.50 16.29 2.47
C GLN A 9 -8.97 16.41 2.60
N THR A 10 -8.48 17.40 3.33
CA THR A 10 -7.05 17.58 3.61
C THR A 10 -6.45 16.36 4.32
N LEU A 11 -7.16 15.78 5.28
CA LEU A 11 -6.71 14.57 5.96
C LEU A 11 -6.71 13.35 5.01
N ALA A 12 -7.73 13.20 4.17
CA ALA A 12 -7.80 12.14 3.18
C ALA A 12 -6.68 12.25 2.14
N ASP A 13 -6.40 13.47 1.66
CA ASP A 13 -5.34 13.73 0.69
C ASP A 13 -3.94 13.50 1.31
N ALA A 14 -3.72 13.87 2.55
CA ALA A 14 -2.46 13.59 3.26
C ALA A 14 -2.22 12.08 3.41
N ALA A 15 -3.28 11.31 3.71
CA ALA A 15 -3.21 9.86 3.76
C ALA A 15 -2.95 9.26 2.37
N MET A 16 -3.57 9.82 1.31
CA MET A 16 -3.33 9.42 -0.08
C MET A 16 -1.87 9.65 -0.48
N GLU A 17 -1.33 10.84 -0.22
CA GLU A 17 0.08 11.15 -0.49
C GLU A 17 1.06 10.22 0.22
N LYS A 18 0.78 9.84 1.46
CA LYS A 18 1.61 8.89 2.20
C LYS A 18 1.65 7.53 1.51
N ASP A 19 0.49 7.02 1.09
CA ASP A 19 0.39 5.74 0.39
C ASP A 19 1.10 5.79 -0.97
N GLU A 20 0.98 6.90 -1.69
CA GLU A 20 1.63 7.12 -2.98
C GLU A 20 3.14 7.20 -2.87
N ARG A 21 3.68 7.85 -1.82
CA ARG A 21 5.12 7.87 -1.55
C ARG A 21 5.64 6.46 -1.26
N ALA A 22 4.90 5.68 -0.44
CA ALA A 22 5.27 4.30 -0.16
C ALA A 22 5.22 3.43 -1.42
N LEU A 23 4.22 3.61 -2.28
CA LEU A 23 4.14 2.90 -3.57
C LEU A 23 5.27 3.32 -4.51
N SER A 24 5.62 4.61 -4.57
CA SER A 24 6.73 5.11 -5.39
C SER A 24 8.07 4.44 -5.04
N ILE A 25 8.35 4.28 -3.75
CA ILE A 25 9.56 3.57 -3.28
C ILE A 25 9.53 2.10 -3.73
N ARG A 26 8.39 1.43 -3.65
CA ARG A 26 8.25 0.02 -4.08
C ARG A 26 8.43 -0.14 -5.58
N VAL A 27 7.85 0.77 -6.36
CA VAL A 27 8.04 0.82 -7.81
C VAL A 27 9.52 0.99 -8.13
N HIS A 28 10.20 1.97 -7.52
CA HIS A 28 11.63 2.18 -7.69
C HIS A 28 12.45 0.92 -7.40
N ASN A 29 12.21 0.30 -6.25
CA ASN A 29 12.96 -0.89 -5.82
C ASN A 29 12.76 -2.09 -6.75
N ALA A 30 11.56 -2.29 -7.29
CA ALA A 30 11.30 -3.37 -8.25
C ALA A 30 12.13 -3.21 -9.52
N TYR A 31 12.08 -2.04 -10.13
CA TYR A 31 12.86 -1.76 -11.33
C TYR A 31 14.37 -1.76 -11.06
N GLU A 32 14.83 -1.23 -9.95
CA GLU A 32 16.23 -1.26 -9.56
C GLU A 32 16.75 -2.69 -9.32
N SER A 33 15.93 -3.55 -8.73
CA SER A 33 16.26 -4.97 -8.53
C SER A 33 16.51 -5.68 -9.86
N GLU A 34 15.60 -5.50 -10.81
CA GLU A 34 15.72 -6.11 -12.14
C GLU A 34 16.87 -5.49 -12.95
N LEU A 35 17.11 -4.19 -12.83
CA LEU A 35 18.29 -3.55 -13.43
C LEU A 35 19.59 -4.14 -12.89
N ARG A 36 19.66 -4.42 -11.58
CA ARG A 36 20.85 -5.08 -10.99
C ARG A 36 21.05 -6.50 -11.56
N ARG A 37 19.99 -7.25 -11.85
CA ARG A 37 20.08 -8.56 -12.51
C ARG A 37 20.59 -8.43 -13.94
N LEU A 38 20.00 -7.54 -14.73
CA LEU A 38 20.44 -7.25 -16.09
C LEU A 38 21.91 -6.78 -16.15
N ASN A 39 22.31 -5.89 -15.25
CA ASN A 39 23.69 -5.44 -15.19
C ASN A 39 24.68 -6.58 -14.89
N ARG A 40 24.30 -7.56 -14.09
CA ARG A 40 25.15 -8.77 -13.88
C ARG A 40 25.28 -9.58 -15.15
N GLU A 41 24.21 -9.80 -15.88
CA GLU A 41 24.25 -10.49 -17.18
C GLU A 41 25.15 -9.76 -18.18
N ILE A 42 24.99 -8.43 -18.30
CA ILE A 42 25.85 -7.61 -19.17
C ILE A 42 27.30 -7.74 -18.74
N ALA A 43 27.62 -7.70 -17.43
CA ALA A 43 28.98 -7.87 -16.94
C ALA A 43 29.56 -9.25 -17.28
N GLU A 44 28.75 -10.33 -17.19
CA GLU A 44 29.16 -11.67 -17.60
C GLU A 44 29.44 -11.74 -19.11
N TYR A 45 28.65 -11.06 -19.93
CA TYR A 45 28.93 -10.95 -21.36
C TYR A 45 30.26 -10.26 -21.64
N TYR A 46 30.57 -9.16 -20.90
CA TYR A 46 31.87 -8.49 -21.01
C TYR A 46 33.03 -9.38 -20.57
N GLN A 47 32.84 -10.21 -19.54
CA GLN A 47 33.88 -11.14 -19.08
C GLN A 47 34.11 -12.28 -20.07
N ARG A 48 33.06 -12.83 -20.66
CA ARG A 48 33.16 -13.99 -21.57
C ARG A 48 33.56 -13.62 -23.00
N TYR A 49 33.08 -12.51 -23.49
CA TYR A 49 33.22 -12.13 -24.92
C TYR A 49 33.94 -10.82 -25.14
N GLY A 50 34.28 -10.08 -24.09
CA GLY A 50 34.95 -8.79 -24.18
C GLY A 50 36.49 -8.94 -24.28
N GLU A 51 37.10 -8.02 -24.97
CA GLU A 51 38.56 -7.85 -25.03
C GLU A 51 38.92 -6.41 -24.68
N LYS A 52 39.85 -6.22 -23.78
CA LYS A 52 40.31 -4.88 -23.28
C LYS A 52 39.16 -3.98 -22.80
N GLY A 53 38.12 -4.59 -22.18
CA GLY A 53 36.98 -3.85 -21.61
C GLY A 53 35.93 -3.39 -22.62
N VAL A 54 35.98 -3.92 -23.85
CA VAL A 54 35.00 -3.64 -24.92
C VAL A 54 34.48 -4.97 -25.46
N LEU A 55 33.18 -5.03 -25.73
CA LEU A 55 32.57 -6.15 -26.46
C LEU A 55 32.71 -5.89 -27.96
N GLU A 56 33.40 -6.81 -28.65
CA GLU A 56 33.46 -6.74 -30.11
C GLU A 56 32.09 -7.07 -30.71
N TYR A 57 31.57 -6.13 -31.51
CA TYR A 57 30.27 -6.29 -32.17
C TYR A 57 30.17 -7.59 -32.99
N ARG A 58 31.26 -8.01 -33.62
CA ARG A 58 31.33 -9.29 -34.34
C ARG A 58 31.01 -10.48 -33.45
N ARG A 59 31.51 -10.53 -32.24
CA ARG A 59 31.24 -11.62 -31.27
C ARG A 59 29.81 -11.62 -30.79
N LEU A 60 29.16 -10.45 -30.71
CA LEU A 60 27.77 -10.32 -30.39
C LEU A 60 26.83 -10.86 -31.47
N MET A 61 27.29 -10.83 -32.73
CA MET A 61 26.52 -11.38 -33.88
C MET A 61 26.64 -12.91 -34.01
N GLU A 62 27.44 -13.57 -33.18
CA GLU A 62 27.50 -15.03 -33.12
C GLU A 62 26.27 -15.57 -32.38
N THR A 63 25.86 -16.81 -32.71
CA THR A 63 24.74 -17.50 -32.06
C THR A 63 24.94 -17.59 -30.56
N MET A 64 23.88 -17.43 -29.80
CA MET A 64 23.87 -17.65 -28.34
C MET A 64 24.39 -19.04 -28.00
N ASP A 65 25.15 -19.15 -26.92
CA ASP A 65 25.55 -20.46 -26.40
C ASP A 65 24.38 -21.18 -25.67
N ALA A 66 24.57 -22.47 -25.39
CA ALA A 66 23.53 -23.29 -24.79
C ALA A 66 23.13 -22.79 -23.38
N LYS A 67 24.11 -22.33 -22.58
CA LYS A 67 23.86 -21.85 -21.21
C LYS A 67 22.99 -20.58 -21.21
N ASP A 68 23.30 -19.62 -22.07
CA ASP A 68 22.56 -18.35 -22.15
C ASP A 68 21.13 -18.59 -22.66
N ARG A 69 20.97 -19.55 -23.61
CA ARG A 69 19.63 -19.97 -24.05
C ARG A 69 18.79 -20.62 -22.97
N GLU A 70 19.38 -21.54 -22.21
CA GLU A 70 18.70 -22.22 -21.09
C GLU A 70 18.26 -21.23 -20.02
N LEU A 71 19.09 -20.24 -19.69
CA LEU A 71 18.77 -19.18 -18.75
C LEU A 71 17.58 -18.36 -19.22
N LEU A 72 17.63 -17.87 -20.46
CA LEU A 72 16.53 -17.06 -21.03
C LEU A 72 15.22 -17.87 -21.13
N ILE A 73 15.25 -19.16 -21.50
CA ILE A 73 14.08 -20.02 -21.52
C ILE A 73 13.48 -20.15 -20.10
N ARG A 74 14.31 -20.45 -19.12
CA ARG A 74 13.88 -20.59 -17.73
C ARG A 74 13.21 -19.31 -17.21
N ASP A 75 13.83 -18.18 -17.47
CA ASP A 75 13.33 -16.89 -16.97
C ASP A 75 12.04 -16.48 -17.70
N CYS A 76 11.89 -16.80 -18.98
CA CYS A 76 10.61 -16.67 -19.70
C CYS A 76 9.52 -17.58 -19.12
N ASP A 77 9.87 -18.83 -18.77
CA ASP A 77 8.92 -19.79 -18.20
C ASP A 77 8.47 -19.39 -16.80
N GLU A 78 9.37 -18.80 -16.03
CA GLU A 78 9.04 -18.29 -14.71
C GLU A 78 8.09 -17.09 -14.79
N PHE A 79 8.37 -16.15 -15.71
CA PHE A 79 7.48 -15.02 -15.95
C PHE A 79 6.09 -15.47 -16.43
N LEU A 80 6.01 -16.42 -17.37
CA LEU A 80 4.74 -16.90 -17.91
C LEU A 80 3.91 -17.70 -16.90
N ARG A 81 4.53 -18.31 -15.88
CA ARG A 81 3.79 -18.92 -14.78
C ARG A 81 3.04 -17.89 -13.94
N GLN A 82 3.62 -16.71 -13.78
CA GLN A 82 3.03 -15.62 -13.02
C GLN A 82 2.08 -14.76 -13.87
N HIS A 83 2.30 -14.69 -15.19
CA HIS A 83 1.55 -13.87 -16.15
C HIS A 83 1.18 -14.67 -17.40
N PRO A 84 0.26 -15.65 -17.30
CA PRO A 84 -0.09 -16.54 -18.42
C PRO A 84 -0.74 -15.83 -19.60
N ASP A 85 -1.39 -14.68 -19.38
CA ASP A 85 -1.96 -13.78 -20.38
C ASP A 85 -0.92 -13.08 -21.25
N MET A 86 0.33 -13.03 -20.81
CA MET A 86 1.44 -12.38 -21.52
C MET A 86 2.21 -13.29 -22.47
N GLN A 87 1.71 -14.49 -22.75
CA GLN A 87 2.37 -15.47 -23.61
C GLN A 87 2.73 -14.92 -25.00
N SER A 88 1.87 -14.09 -25.60
CA SER A 88 2.12 -13.51 -26.93
C SER A 88 3.30 -12.53 -26.94
N ILE A 89 3.60 -11.90 -25.83
CA ILE A 89 4.67 -10.90 -25.68
C ILE A 89 6.02 -11.58 -25.43
N VAL A 90 6.01 -12.73 -24.75
CA VAL A 90 7.21 -13.49 -24.34
C VAL A 90 7.44 -14.71 -25.26
N ASP A 91 6.64 -14.91 -26.30
CA ASP A 91 6.79 -16.10 -27.21
C ASP A 91 8.05 -16.01 -28.08
N VAL A 92 9.17 -15.79 -27.43
CA VAL A 92 10.53 -15.87 -28.01
C VAL A 92 10.95 -17.34 -28.18
N ARG A 93 10.23 -18.30 -27.55
CA ARG A 93 10.60 -19.72 -27.53
C ARG A 93 10.86 -20.32 -28.88
N LYS A 94 10.06 -20.00 -29.90
CA LYS A 94 10.22 -20.53 -31.24
C LYS A 94 11.46 -20.02 -31.96
N SER A 95 11.92 -18.81 -31.59
CA SER A 95 13.06 -18.16 -32.21
C SER A 95 14.33 -18.16 -31.35
N ILE A 96 14.27 -18.51 -30.08
CA ILE A 96 15.41 -18.51 -29.14
C ILE A 96 16.63 -19.28 -29.68
N TYR A 97 16.41 -20.38 -30.38
CA TYR A 97 17.50 -21.19 -30.95
C TYR A 97 18.21 -20.49 -32.13
N GLN A 98 17.63 -19.43 -32.69
CA GLN A 98 18.16 -18.68 -33.81
C GLN A 98 18.75 -17.31 -33.39
N LEU A 99 18.57 -16.91 -32.12
CA LEU A 99 19.07 -15.62 -31.65
C LEU A 99 20.60 -15.57 -31.64
N ASN A 100 21.15 -14.46 -32.12
CA ASN A 100 22.52 -14.10 -31.80
C ASN A 100 22.63 -13.56 -30.35
N ARG A 101 23.83 -13.39 -29.84
CA ARG A 101 24.07 -12.94 -28.46
C ARG A 101 23.51 -11.55 -28.18
N LEU A 102 23.54 -10.64 -29.15
CA LEU A 102 22.94 -9.32 -29.00
C LEU A 102 21.43 -9.39 -28.84
N GLU A 103 20.76 -10.17 -29.70
CA GLU A 103 19.32 -10.36 -29.64
C GLU A 103 18.90 -11.08 -28.37
N GLY A 104 19.69 -12.04 -27.88
CA GLY A 104 19.49 -12.70 -26.60
C GLY A 104 19.55 -11.73 -25.43
N LEU A 105 20.55 -10.87 -25.39
CA LEU A 105 20.71 -9.85 -24.36
C LEU A 105 19.59 -8.78 -24.41
N GLN A 106 19.09 -8.44 -25.60
CA GLN A 106 17.94 -7.57 -25.78
C GLN A 106 16.66 -8.22 -25.28
N ALA A 107 16.47 -9.52 -25.55
CA ALA A 107 15.33 -10.29 -25.05
C ALA A 107 15.35 -10.38 -23.53
N SER A 108 16.52 -10.60 -22.93
CA SER A 108 16.69 -10.59 -21.48
C SER A 108 16.37 -9.20 -20.89
N ALA A 109 16.87 -8.12 -21.48
CA ALA A 109 16.57 -6.77 -21.01
C ALA A 109 15.06 -6.45 -21.08
N ARG A 110 14.38 -6.90 -22.13
CA ARG A 110 12.92 -6.81 -22.24
C ARG A 110 12.24 -7.58 -21.13
N LEU A 111 12.64 -8.83 -20.88
CA LEU A 111 12.05 -9.68 -19.86
C LEU A 111 12.21 -9.07 -18.45
N HIS A 112 13.37 -8.51 -18.11
CA HIS A 112 13.57 -7.82 -16.84
C HIS A 112 12.63 -6.61 -16.66
N LEU A 113 12.32 -5.86 -17.71
CA LEU A 113 11.32 -4.78 -17.67
C LEU A 113 9.92 -5.33 -17.41
N TYR A 114 9.56 -6.44 -18.05
CA TYR A 114 8.27 -7.08 -17.82
C TYR A 114 8.16 -7.64 -16.40
N GLN A 115 9.20 -8.27 -15.88
CA GLN A 115 9.24 -8.78 -14.50
C GLN A 115 9.05 -7.64 -13.49
N ALA A 116 9.80 -6.54 -13.65
CA ALA A 116 9.63 -5.35 -12.81
C ALA A 116 8.22 -4.77 -12.88
N THR A 117 7.64 -4.72 -14.09
CA THR A 117 6.26 -4.24 -14.28
C THR A 117 5.24 -5.19 -13.64
N GLY A 118 5.39 -6.50 -13.81
CA GLY A 118 4.54 -7.52 -13.20
C GLY A 118 4.50 -7.41 -11.68
N ASP A 119 5.66 -7.24 -11.05
CA ASP A 119 5.79 -7.08 -9.60
C ASP A 119 5.05 -5.85 -9.04
N VAL A 120 4.87 -4.81 -9.87
CA VAL A 120 4.24 -3.55 -9.40
C VAL A 120 2.78 -3.39 -9.85
N VAL A 121 2.34 -4.02 -10.93
CA VAL A 121 0.97 -3.86 -11.47
C VAL A 121 -0.07 -4.22 -10.41
N GLN A 122 0.07 -5.35 -9.75
CA GLN A 122 -0.87 -5.77 -8.70
C GLN A 122 -0.87 -4.81 -7.50
N ARG A 123 0.29 -4.26 -7.14
CA ARG A 123 0.40 -3.25 -6.07
C ARG A 123 -0.27 -1.94 -6.44
N ILE A 124 -0.17 -1.55 -7.71
CA ILE A 124 -0.87 -0.38 -8.27
C ILE A 124 -2.37 -0.63 -8.23
N ASP A 125 -2.83 -1.79 -8.67
CA ASP A 125 -4.25 -2.18 -8.64
C ASP A 125 -4.82 -2.08 -7.22
N ASN A 126 -4.16 -2.71 -6.25
CA ASN A 126 -4.56 -2.64 -4.84
C ASN A 126 -4.54 -1.21 -4.28
N HIS A 127 -3.62 -0.37 -4.74
CA HIS A 127 -3.58 1.03 -4.34
C HIS A 127 -4.79 1.81 -4.90
N ILE A 128 -5.11 1.63 -6.17
CA ILE A 128 -6.25 2.29 -6.82
C ILE A 128 -7.57 1.87 -6.16
N VAL A 129 -7.74 0.57 -5.87
CA VAL A 129 -8.89 0.06 -5.10
C VAL A 129 -8.99 0.76 -3.72
N ARG A 130 -7.89 0.88 -2.97
CA ARG A 130 -7.89 1.60 -1.69
C ARG A 130 -8.24 3.07 -1.83
N GLN A 131 -7.85 3.74 -2.91
CA GLN A 131 -8.22 5.15 -3.16
C GLN A 131 -9.72 5.28 -3.41
N SER A 132 -10.33 4.37 -4.14
CA SER A 132 -11.78 4.34 -4.33
C SER A 132 -12.52 4.16 -2.99
N LEU A 133 -12.11 3.20 -2.17
CA LEU A 133 -12.68 2.99 -0.83
C LEU A 133 -12.52 4.23 0.06
N ARG A 134 -11.36 4.88 0.01
CA ARG A 134 -11.10 6.11 0.76
C ARG A 134 -12.03 7.24 0.33
N GLY A 135 -12.23 7.40 -0.99
CA GLY A 135 -13.15 8.41 -1.51
C GLY A 135 -14.56 8.22 -0.98
N ALA A 136 -15.12 7.01 -1.07
CA ALA A 136 -16.44 6.68 -0.55
C ALA A 136 -16.56 6.92 0.95
N ASN A 137 -15.57 6.46 1.73
CA ASN A 137 -15.58 6.64 3.18
C ASN A 137 -15.45 8.10 3.59
N THR A 138 -14.64 8.90 2.89
CA THR A 138 -14.51 10.34 3.17
C THR A 138 -15.85 11.05 2.95
N ALA A 139 -16.57 10.74 1.87
CA ALA A 139 -17.89 11.29 1.63
C ALA A 139 -18.89 10.83 2.70
N ALA A 140 -18.93 9.55 3.05
CA ALA A 140 -19.79 9.01 4.07
C ALA A 140 -19.55 9.60 5.46
N GLU A 141 -18.26 9.76 5.87
CA GLU A 141 -17.88 10.42 7.13
C GLU A 141 -18.32 11.88 7.17
N ALA A 142 -18.15 12.58 6.06
CA ALA A 142 -18.54 13.98 5.95
C ALA A 142 -20.06 14.16 6.05
N MET A 143 -20.84 13.16 5.65
CA MET A 143 -22.30 13.13 5.79
C MET A 143 -22.78 12.61 7.16
N GLY A 144 -21.88 12.36 8.11
CA GLY A 144 -22.21 11.95 9.48
C GLY A 144 -22.40 10.45 9.66
N PHE A 145 -22.12 9.62 8.65
CA PHE A 145 -22.05 8.17 8.78
C PHE A 145 -20.68 7.79 9.36
N GLY A 146 -20.64 6.97 10.40
CA GLY A 146 -19.39 6.60 11.08
C GLY A 146 -18.41 5.83 10.18
N ARG A 147 -17.14 5.79 10.59
CA ARG A 147 -15.96 5.32 9.85
C ARG A 147 -16.00 3.94 9.20
N SER A 148 -16.95 3.09 9.48
CA SER A 148 -17.02 1.71 8.96
C SER A 148 -18.30 1.43 8.17
N PHE A 149 -18.86 2.44 7.53
CA PHE A 149 -20.15 2.26 6.85
C PHE A 149 -20.01 1.46 5.55
N TYR A 150 -18.87 1.48 4.89
CA TYR A 150 -18.63 0.72 3.67
C TYR A 150 -17.51 -0.29 3.81
N SER A 151 -17.84 -1.56 3.86
CA SER A 151 -17.19 -2.53 2.98
C SER A 151 -17.82 -2.32 1.61
N MET A 152 -17.18 -1.56 0.72
CA MET A 152 -17.70 -1.47 -0.64
C MET A 152 -17.75 -2.87 -1.22
N ASP A 153 -18.90 -3.20 -1.82
CA ASP A 153 -19.01 -4.29 -2.75
C ASP A 153 -17.82 -4.19 -3.73
N SER A 154 -16.98 -5.20 -3.73
CA SER A 154 -15.80 -5.27 -4.58
C SER A 154 -16.14 -5.00 -6.06
N ASP A 155 -17.33 -5.42 -6.51
CA ASP A 155 -17.83 -5.18 -7.86
C ASP A 155 -18.08 -3.69 -8.15
N ALA A 156 -18.51 -2.90 -7.17
CA ALA A 156 -18.70 -1.46 -7.35
C ALA A 156 -17.35 -0.76 -7.51
N VAL A 157 -16.34 -1.14 -6.71
CA VAL A 157 -14.99 -0.63 -6.83
C VAL A 157 -14.37 -1.01 -8.16
N ARG A 158 -14.50 -2.28 -8.57
CA ARG A 158 -13.98 -2.76 -9.85
C ARG A 158 -14.56 -2.02 -11.03
N ARG A 159 -15.86 -1.72 -11.03
CA ARG A 159 -16.46 -0.90 -12.09
C ARG A 159 -15.78 0.47 -12.26
N PHE A 160 -15.37 1.13 -11.17
CA PHE A 160 -14.62 2.39 -11.28
C PHE A 160 -13.19 2.17 -11.76
N VAL A 161 -12.52 1.16 -11.22
CA VAL A 161 -11.14 0.82 -11.56
C VAL A 161 -11.01 0.38 -13.01
N ASP A 162 -11.96 -0.41 -13.53
CA ASP A 162 -11.95 -0.94 -14.90
C ASP A 162 -12.56 0.03 -15.92
N THR A 163 -13.11 1.17 -15.47
CA THR A 163 -13.72 2.15 -16.39
C THR A 163 -12.65 2.82 -17.24
N VAL A 164 -12.85 2.75 -18.56
CA VAL A 164 -12.04 3.47 -19.54
C VAL A 164 -12.59 4.90 -19.65
N TRP A 165 -12.04 5.83 -18.85
CA TRP A 165 -12.48 7.22 -18.81
C TRP A 165 -11.60 8.15 -19.66
N THR A 166 -10.39 7.69 -20.02
CA THR A 166 -9.47 8.43 -20.90
C THR A 166 -8.79 7.50 -21.90
N GLY A 167 -8.69 7.89 -23.14
CA GLY A 167 -8.18 7.04 -24.21
C GLY A 167 -9.14 5.87 -24.52
N ASN A 168 -8.60 4.80 -25.12
CA ASN A 168 -9.36 3.61 -25.54
C ASN A 168 -8.97 2.35 -24.76
N THR A 169 -8.15 2.48 -23.71
CA THR A 169 -7.58 1.36 -22.96
C THR A 169 -7.67 1.59 -21.46
N SER A 170 -7.78 0.49 -20.70
CA SER A 170 -7.71 0.55 -19.23
C SER A 170 -6.34 1.05 -18.75
N TYR A 171 -6.26 1.48 -17.48
CA TYR A 171 -4.99 1.89 -16.89
C TYR A 171 -3.96 0.75 -16.91
N SER A 172 -4.39 -0.47 -16.65
CA SER A 172 -3.53 -1.66 -16.66
C SER A 172 -2.93 -1.88 -18.06
N GLN A 173 -3.75 -1.81 -19.12
CA GLN A 173 -3.27 -1.91 -20.48
C GLN A 173 -2.25 -0.81 -20.81
N ARG A 174 -2.49 0.43 -20.38
CA ARG A 174 -1.55 1.54 -20.57
C ARG A 174 -0.20 1.31 -19.87
N ILE A 175 -0.18 0.63 -18.72
CA ILE A 175 1.07 0.25 -18.06
C ILE A 175 1.88 -0.70 -18.96
N TRP A 176 1.25 -1.72 -19.50
CA TRP A 176 1.91 -2.70 -20.36
C TRP A 176 2.36 -2.12 -21.69
N ASP A 177 1.56 -1.27 -22.33
CA ASP A 177 1.91 -0.58 -23.59
C ASP A 177 3.12 0.35 -23.39
N ASN A 178 3.17 1.06 -22.27
CA ASN A 178 4.32 1.89 -21.89
C ASN A 178 5.57 1.04 -21.64
N THR A 179 5.43 -0.12 -21.02
CA THR A 179 6.53 -1.06 -20.77
C THR A 179 7.09 -1.63 -22.06
N GLU A 180 6.23 -2.02 -23.03
CA GLU A 180 6.64 -2.48 -24.35
C GLU A 180 7.42 -1.40 -25.11
N THR A 181 6.90 -0.18 -25.10
CA THR A 181 7.57 0.98 -25.71
C THR A 181 8.96 1.21 -25.11
N LEU A 182 9.03 1.17 -23.77
CA LEU A 182 10.29 1.34 -23.04
C LEU A 182 11.29 0.21 -23.34
N ALA A 183 10.81 -1.04 -23.38
CA ALA A 183 11.63 -2.20 -23.69
C ALA A 183 12.27 -2.08 -25.08
N SER A 184 11.50 -1.58 -26.05
CA SER A 184 12.00 -1.30 -27.40
C SER A 184 13.11 -0.23 -27.41
N TYR A 185 12.94 0.84 -26.62
CA TYR A 185 13.99 1.88 -26.48
C TYR A 185 15.24 1.35 -25.79
N VAL A 186 15.10 0.58 -24.70
CA VAL A 186 16.23 -0.03 -24.01
C VAL A 186 17.01 -0.95 -24.95
N ALA A 187 16.33 -1.80 -25.71
CA ALA A 187 16.98 -2.69 -26.68
C ALA A 187 17.75 -1.91 -27.77
N GLN A 188 17.19 -0.83 -28.30
CA GLN A 188 17.84 0.03 -29.29
C GLN A 188 19.06 0.75 -28.71
N ASP A 189 18.93 1.32 -27.50
CA ASP A 189 20.01 2.06 -26.86
C ASP A 189 21.19 1.11 -26.51
N MET A 190 20.90 -0.13 -26.06
CA MET A 190 21.91 -1.17 -25.87
C MET A 190 22.64 -1.52 -27.17
N SER A 191 21.89 -1.75 -28.27
CA SER A 191 22.49 -2.03 -29.58
C SER A 191 23.43 -0.93 -30.04
N LYS A 192 22.99 0.32 -29.94
CA LYS A 192 23.79 1.49 -30.33
C LYS A 192 25.04 1.63 -29.47
N ALA A 193 24.93 1.41 -28.17
CA ALA A 193 26.05 1.50 -27.23
C ALA A 193 27.09 0.39 -27.48
N LEU A 194 26.63 -0.85 -27.69
CA LEU A 194 27.48 -1.99 -28.01
C LEU A 194 28.15 -1.84 -29.39
N ALA A 195 27.42 -1.34 -30.38
CA ALA A 195 27.99 -1.05 -31.72
C ALA A 195 29.07 0.04 -31.69
N ARG A 196 28.97 1.00 -30.76
CA ARG A 196 30.02 2.03 -30.53
C ARG A 196 31.22 1.50 -29.76
N GLY A 197 31.13 0.31 -29.20
CA GLY A 197 32.17 -0.25 -28.30
C GLY A 197 32.19 0.45 -26.93
N ASP A 198 31.05 0.89 -26.42
CA ASP A 198 30.95 1.52 -25.10
C ASP A 198 31.38 0.52 -24.01
N SER A 199 32.03 1.02 -22.95
CA SER A 199 32.40 0.21 -21.81
C SER A 199 31.18 -0.21 -20.99
N TYR A 200 31.31 -1.31 -20.22
CA TYR A 200 30.27 -1.79 -19.31
C TYR A 200 29.72 -0.66 -18.41
N GLN A 201 30.59 0.11 -17.77
CA GLN A 201 30.19 1.20 -16.87
C GLN A 201 29.34 2.27 -17.58
N ARG A 202 29.66 2.55 -18.86
CA ARG A 202 28.90 3.52 -19.66
C ARG A 202 27.52 2.99 -20.00
N ILE A 203 27.43 1.72 -20.34
CA ILE A 203 26.13 1.08 -20.63
C ILE A 203 25.27 0.99 -19.36
N ALA A 204 25.83 0.52 -18.24
CA ALA A 204 25.13 0.42 -16.96
C ALA A 204 24.53 1.76 -16.53
N LYS A 205 25.29 2.85 -16.62
CA LYS A 205 24.82 4.21 -16.29
C LYS A 205 23.75 4.72 -17.26
N ALA A 206 23.85 4.39 -18.55
CA ALA A 206 22.82 4.77 -19.53
C ALA A 206 21.49 4.02 -19.31
N LEU A 207 21.57 2.76 -18.88
CA LEU A 207 20.40 1.94 -18.57
C LEU A 207 19.68 2.41 -17.30
N GLU A 208 20.41 2.85 -16.28
CA GLU A 208 19.81 3.31 -15.01
C GLU A 208 18.67 4.32 -15.24
N LYS A 209 18.93 5.37 -15.99
CA LYS A 209 17.93 6.39 -16.30
C LYS A 209 16.73 5.84 -17.05
N ARG A 210 16.96 4.98 -18.03
CA ARG A 210 15.90 4.41 -18.87
C ARG A 210 15.11 3.33 -18.17
N PHE A 211 15.78 2.56 -17.31
CA PHE A 211 15.20 1.37 -16.68
C PHE A 211 14.51 1.67 -15.34
N VAL A 212 14.90 2.71 -14.62
CA VAL A 212 14.37 3.06 -13.30
C VAL A 212 13.60 4.38 -13.33
N ASP A 213 14.27 5.48 -13.70
CA ASP A 213 13.68 6.83 -13.56
C ASP A 213 12.45 7.05 -14.46
N VAL A 214 12.51 6.58 -15.72
CA VAL A 214 11.42 6.79 -16.68
C VAL A 214 10.17 5.96 -16.32
N PRO A 215 10.27 4.64 -16.02
CA PRO A 215 9.12 3.87 -15.59
C PRO A 215 8.49 4.42 -14.31
N GLN A 216 9.30 4.72 -13.30
CA GLN A 216 8.82 5.27 -12.03
C GLN A 216 8.01 6.54 -12.26
N SER A 217 8.54 7.49 -13.00
CA SER A 217 7.86 8.75 -13.31
C SER A 217 6.55 8.54 -14.06
N SER A 218 6.54 7.67 -15.08
CA SER A 218 5.35 7.37 -15.89
C SER A 218 4.27 6.65 -15.09
N LEU A 219 4.66 5.64 -14.29
CA LEU A 219 3.75 4.88 -13.46
C LEU A 219 3.16 5.75 -12.36
N MET A 220 3.98 6.55 -11.67
CA MET A 220 3.45 7.43 -10.61
C MET A 220 2.51 8.49 -11.15
N ARG A 221 2.79 9.05 -12.32
CA ARG A 221 1.84 9.96 -12.99
C ARG A 221 0.50 9.28 -13.27
N LEU A 222 0.52 8.04 -13.75
CA LEU A 222 -0.69 7.25 -13.97
C LEU A 222 -1.43 6.99 -12.66
N VAL A 223 -0.73 6.49 -11.65
CA VAL A 223 -1.29 6.17 -10.32
C VAL A 223 -1.99 7.37 -9.69
N TYR A 224 -1.35 8.53 -9.70
CA TYR A 224 -1.95 9.78 -9.18
C TYR A 224 -3.23 10.15 -9.92
N THR A 225 -3.20 10.09 -11.24
CA THR A 225 -4.33 10.50 -12.07
C THR A 225 -5.50 9.53 -11.93
N GLU A 226 -5.25 8.23 -11.98
CA GLU A 226 -6.27 7.18 -11.78
C GLU A 226 -6.79 7.18 -10.34
N GLY A 227 -5.89 7.32 -9.34
CA GLY A 227 -6.28 7.39 -7.94
C GLY A 227 -7.23 8.55 -7.64
N THR A 228 -6.95 9.73 -8.21
CA THR A 228 -7.86 10.88 -8.12
C THR A 228 -9.20 10.56 -8.78
N TYR A 229 -9.20 10.02 -9.98
CA TYR A 229 -10.43 9.65 -10.70
C TYR A 229 -11.32 8.71 -9.87
N VAL A 230 -10.80 7.55 -9.45
CA VAL A 230 -11.59 6.55 -8.74
C VAL A 230 -12.07 7.04 -7.38
N SER A 231 -11.24 7.84 -6.68
CA SER A 231 -11.61 8.44 -5.40
C SER A 231 -12.77 9.43 -5.57
N ARG A 232 -12.73 10.32 -6.58
CA ARG A 232 -13.79 11.29 -6.81
C ARG A 232 -15.06 10.65 -7.35
N MET A 233 -14.96 9.63 -8.20
CA MET A 233 -16.12 8.85 -8.67
C MET A 233 -16.83 8.14 -7.51
N ALA A 234 -16.07 7.56 -6.59
CA ALA A 234 -16.63 6.94 -5.41
C ALA A 234 -17.36 7.97 -4.49
N GLN A 235 -16.81 9.19 -4.36
CA GLN A 235 -17.49 10.29 -3.66
C GLN A 235 -18.81 10.67 -4.35
N VAL A 236 -18.83 10.78 -5.68
CA VAL A 236 -20.03 11.11 -6.46
C VAL A 236 -21.15 10.10 -6.21
N GLU A 237 -20.83 8.80 -6.22
CA GLU A 237 -21.84 7.77 -5.97
C GLU A 237 -22.46 7.88 -4.57
N GLU A 238 -21.65 8.22 -3.56
CA GLU A 238 -22.16 8.47 -2.22
C GLU A 238 -23.04 9.73 -2.16
N LEU A 239 -22.58 10.81 -2.76
CA LEU A 239 -23.37 12.07 -2.81
C LEU A 239 -24.72 11.85 -3.52
N LYS A 240 -24.73 11.14 -4.65
CA LYS A 240 -25.98 10.78 -5.36
C LYS A 240 -26.90 9.93 -4.50
N ARG A 241 -26.35 8.98 -3.75
CA ARG A 241 -27.14 8.11 -2.87
C ARG A 241 -27.83 8.90 -1.76
N GLU A 242 -27.17 9.95 -1.27
CA GLU A 242 -27.72 10.86 -0.26
C GLU A 242 -28.63 11.96 -0.85
N GLY A 243 -28.88 11.93 -2.16
CA GLY A 243 -29.86 12.78 -2.83
C GLY A 243 -29.33 14.12 -3.30
N PHE A 244 -28.00 14.30 -3.35
CA PHE A 244 -27.40 15.45 -4.02
C PHE A 244 -27.48 15.28 -5.54
N ASP A 245 -27.64 16.38 -6.25
CA ASP A 245 -27.67 16.41 -7.72
C ASP A 245 -26.53 17.23 -8.34
N SER A 246 -25.73 17.90 -7.49
CA SER A 246 -24.72 18.85 -7.90
C SER A 246 -23.49 18.81 -6.97
N TYR A 247 -22.36 19.21 -7.50
CA TYR A 247 -21.09 19.31 -6.78
C TYR A 247 -20.37 20.62 -7.08
N THR A 248 -19.55 21.06 -6.16
CA THR A 248 -18.64 22.19 -6.31
C THR A 248 -17.21 21.66 -6.37
N ILE A 249 -16.38 22.22 -7.27
CA ILE A 249 -14.96 21.90 -7.34
C ILE A 249 -14.22 22.81 -6.35
N GLU A 250 -13.35 22.20 -5.56
CA GLU A 250 -12.44 22.88 -4.64
C GLU A 250 -10.98 22.60 -5.04
N VAL A 251 -10.21 23.65 -5.22
CA VAL A 251 -8.78 23.54 -5.53
C VAL A 251 -7.97 23.52 -4.25
N VAL A 252 -6.98 22.61 -4.19
CA VAL A 252 -5.99 22.62 -3.13
C VAL A 252 -4.98 23.72 -3.44
N HIS A 253 -5.03 24.82 -2.70
CA HIS A 253 -4.16 25.98 -2.88
C HIS A 253 -2.76 25.71 -2.32
N ASP A 254 -1.93 25.08 -3.12
CA ASP A 254 -0.51 24.88 -2.85
C ASP A 254 0.33 25.20 -4.10
N GLU A 255 1.66 24.96 -4.02
CA GLU A 255 2.60 25.21 -5.12
C GLU A 255 2.30 24.46 -6.42
N ARG A 256 1.34 23.51 -6.40
CA ARG A 256 0.91 22.69 -7.55
C ARG A 256 -0.43 23.11 -8.13
N ALA A 257 -1.09 24.10 -7.56
CA ALA A 257 -2.29 24.69 -8.16
C ALA A 257 -1.94 25.32 -9.51
N CYS A 258 -2.70 24.98 -10.55
CA CYS A 258 -2.47 25.48 -11.91
C CYS A 258 -3.65 26.33 -12.39
N GLU A 259 -3.44 27.10 -13.45
CA GLU A 259 -4.46 28.00 -14.03
C GLU A 259 -5.73 27.24 -14.45
N GLU A 260 -5.62 26.00 -14.95
CA GLU A 260 -6.79 25.20 -15.32
C GLU A 260 -7.64 24.86 -14.11
N CYS A 261 -7.01 24.45 -12.99
CA CYS A 261 -7.71 24.18 -11.75
C CYS A 261 -8.34 25.44 -11.16
N GLU A 262 -7.60 26.54 -11.10
CA GLU A 262 -8.10 27.82 -10.59
C GLU A 262 -9.29 28.34 -11.40
N GLY A 263 -9.31 28.09 -12.72
CA GLY A 263 -10.41 28.49 -13.59
C GLY A 263 -11.75 27.85 -13.28
N VAL A 264 -11.78 26.71 -12.57
CA VAL A 264 -13.01 26.01 -12.15
C VAL A 264 -13.23 26.02 -10.65
N ASN A 265 -12.34 26.64 -9.89
CA ASN A 265 -12.43 26.69 -8.44
C ASN A 265 -13.73 27.38 -7.97
N GLY A 266 -14.44 26.75 -7.05
CA GLY A 266 -15.72 27.22 -6.55
C GLY A 266 -16.90 27.13 -7.53
N SER A 267 -16.67 26.59 -8.74
CA SER A 267 -17.73 26.39 -9.71
C SER A 267 -18.59 25.17 -9.35
N THR A 268 -19.90 25.31 -9.51
CA THR A 268 -20.88 24.24 -9.24
C THR A 268 -21.39 23.64 -10.54
N PHE A 269 -21.45 22.31 -10.58
CA PHE A 269 -21.91 21.55 -11.75
C PHE A 269 -22.89 20.46 -11.31
N ARG A 270 -23.81 20.09 -12.22
CA ARG A 270 -24.70 18.96 -11.99
C ARG A 270 -23.98 17.64 -12.29
N PHE A 271 -24.37 16.58 -11.58
CA PHE A 271 -23.78 15.26 -11.87
C PHE A 271 -24.12 14.74 -13.28
N GLU A 272 -25.25 15.19 -13.88
CA GLU A 272 -25.63 14.82 -15.23
C GLU A 272 -24.74 15.48 -16.33
N ASP A 273 -24.12 16.64 -16.01
CA ASP A 273 -23.26 17.40 -16.91
C ASP A 273 -21.77 17.09 -16.67
N MET A 274 -21.47 16.10 -15.84
CA MET A 274 -20.10 15.77 -15.42
C MET A 274 -19.25 15.27 -16.59
N GLN A 275 -18.12 15.91 -16.82
CA GLN A 275 -17.14 15.55 -17.85
C GLN A 275 -15.73 15.55 -17.24
N VAL A 276 -15.14 14.36 -17.12
CA VAL A 276 -13.77 14.21 -16.59
C VAL A 276 -12.77 14.96 -17.49
N GLY A 277 -11.87 15.70 -16.89
CA GLY A 277 -10.89 16.52 -17.63
C GLY A 277 -11.41 17.89 -18.06
N VAL A 278 -12.67 18.21 -17.83
CA VAL A 278 -13.30 19.51 -18.20
C VAL A 278 -13.87 20.21 -16.99
N ASN A 279 -14.83 19.59 -16.33
CA ASN A 279 -15.50 20.13 -15.14
C ASN A 279 -15.52 19.14 -13.97
N PHE A 280 -14.82 18.02 -14.09
CA PHE A 280 -14.69 17.00 -13.03
C PHE A 280 -13.25 16.50 -12.92
N PRO A 281 -12.67 16.40 -11.70
CA PRO A 281 -11.31 15.89 -11.51
C PRO A 281 -11.13 14.41 -11.89
N PRO A 282 -9.95 14.04 -12.41
CA PRO A 282 -8.77 14.89 -12.64
C PRO A 282 -8.92 15.76 -13.89
N LEU A 283 -8.56 17.03 -13.80
CA LEU A 283 -8.59 17.97 -14.94
C LEU A 283 -7.36 17.79 -15.82
N HIS A 284 -6.25 17.41 -15.25
CA HIS A 284 -4.95 17.16 -15.89
C HIS A 284 -4.16 16.09 -15.11
N PRO A 285 -3.06 15.55 -15.66
CA PRO A 285 -2.17 14.66 -14.90
C PRO A 285 -1.69 15.29 -13.60
N TYR A 286 -1.68 14.50 -12.52
CA TYR A 286 -1.38 14.94 -11.14
C TYR A 286 -2.39 15.94 -10.54
N CYS A 287 -3.57 16.11 -11.12
CA CYS A 287 -4.62 16.93 -10.56
C CYS A 287 -5.04 16.43 -9.17
N ARG A 288 -5.24 17.36 -8.22
CA ARG A 288 -5.67 17.07 -6.84
C ARG A 288 -6.93 17.80 -6.45
N CYS A 289 -7.65 18.36 -7.43
CA CYS A 289 -8.91 19.03 -7.17
C CYS A 289 -9.87 18.09 -6.44
N GLN A 290 -10.60 18.66 -5.52
CA GLN A 290 -11.58 18.03 -4.67
C GLN A 290 -12.98 18.34 -5.16
N ILE A 291 -13.95 17.58 -4.69
CA ILE A 291 -15.35 17.87 -4.89
C ILE A 291 -16.05 17.95 -3.54
N ALA A 292 -16.99 18.88 -3.41
CA ALA A 292 -17.89 18.99 -2.29
C ALA A 292 -19.34 18.96 -2.78
N PRO A 293 -20.32 18.49 -2.01
CA PRO A 293 -21.71 18.63 -2.40
C PRO A 293 -22.09 20.09 -2.52
N ALA A 294 -22.83 20.46 -3.55
CA ALA A 294 -23.41 21.79 -3.62
C ALA A 294 -24.58 21.89 -2.65
N VAL A 295 -24.49 22.76 -1.68
CA VAL A 295 -25.49 22.96 -0.63
C VAL A 295 -25.95 24.41 -0.63
N ASP A 296 -27.24 24.63 -0.88
CA ASP A 296 -27.82 25.98 -0.96
C ASP A 296 -27.83 26.68 0.40
N ASP A 297 -28.06 25.92 1.48
CA ASP A 297 -28.06 26.43 2.86
C ASP A 297 -27.20 25.54 3.76
N TRP A 298 -25.95 25.91 3.93
CA TRP A 298 -25.00 25.21 4.79
C TRP A 298 -25.39 25.21 6.26
N ALA A 299 -26.01 26.27 6.75
CA ALA A 299 -26.41 26.33 8.15
C ALA A 299 -27.51 25.33 8.44
N ALA A 300 -28.54 25.28 7.58
CA ALA A 300 -29.62 24.30 7.69
C ALA A 300 -29.10 22.86 7.52
N TRP A 301 -28.18 22.65 6.59
CA TRP A 301 -27.55 21.34 6.40
C TRP A 301 -26.73 20.91 7.61
N GLN A 302 -25.87 21.78 8.16
CA GLN A 302 -25.07 21.51 9.36
C GLN A 302 -25.98 21.20 10.56
N GLN A 303 -27.02 21.99 10.79
CA GLN A 303 -27.97 21.74 11.86
C GLN A 303 -28.63 20.36 11.71
N LYS A 304 -29.03 19.99 10.50
CA LYS A 304 -29.59 18.66 10.20
C LYS A 304 -28.57 17.55 10.49
N GLN A 305 -27.29 17.75 10.16
CA GLN A 305 -26.23 16.75 10.44
C GLN A 305 -25.96 16.63 11.95
N GLU A 306 -25.95 17.74 12.68
CA GLU A 306 -25.83 17.71 14.15
C GLU A 306 -26.99 16.99 14.80
N GLU A 307 -28.24 17.24 14.35
CA GLU A 307 -29.43 16.54 14.83
C GLU A 307 -29.37 15.02 14.51
N LEU A 308 -28.92 14.66 13.31
CA LEU A 308 -28.73 13.26 12.93
C LEU A 308 -27.62 12.59 13.76
N GLY A 309 -26.51 13.28 13.99
CA GLY A 309 -25.43 12.83 14.86
C GLY A 309 -25.89 12.60 16.30
N GLN A 310 -26.67 13.55 16.86
CA GLN A 310 -27.27 13.41 18.19
C GLN A 310 -28.25 12.25 18.25
N ARG A 311 -29.14 12.08 17.27
CA ARG A 311 -30.08 10.95 17.18
C ARG A 311 -29.36 9.60 17.05
N GLN A 312 -28.24 9.56 16.32
CA GLN A 312 -27.42 8.34 16.20
C GLN A 312 -26.70 8.04 17.51
N ALA A 313 -26.13 9.06 18.17
CA ALA A 313 -25.52 8.92 19.49
C ALA A 313 -26.55 8.48 20.55
N GLU A 314 -27.78 9.03 20.53
CA GLU A 314 -28.86 8.60 21.40
C GLU A 314 -29.33 7.15 21.10
N LYS A 315 -29.44 6.78 19.81
CA LYS A 315 -29.73 5.41 19.41
C LYS A 315 -28.62 4.44 19.83
N ALA A 316 -27.35 4.84 19.70
CA ALA A 316 -26.21 4.07 20.17
C ALA A 316 -26.22 3.95 21.70
N ALA A 317 -26.50 5.04 22.43
CA ALA A 317 -26.65 5.03 23.88
C ALA A 317 -27.85 4.18 24.35
N LYS A 318 -29.00 4.29 23.69
CA LYS A 318 -30.19 3.43 23.96
C LYS A 318 -29.92 1.98 23.59
N LYS A 319 -29.19 1.72 22.52
CA LYS A 319 -28.73 0.39 22.12
C LYS A 319 -27.75 -0.19 23.15
N LYS A 320 -26.86 0.64 23.68
CA LYS A 320 -25.91 0.30 24.76
C LYS A 320 -26.63 0.05 26.10
N ALA A 321 -27.70 0.78 26.40
CA ALA A 321 -28.53 0.62 27.60
C ALA A 321 -29.56 -0.52 27.50
N GLY A 322 -30.04 -0.85 26.29
CA GLY A 322 -31.08 -1.88 26.06
C GLY A 322 -30.57 -3.26 25.69
N TYR A 323 -29.31 -3.38 25.33
CA TYR A 323 -28.73 -4.63 24.85
C TYR A 323 -27.98 -5.36 25.97
N LYS A 324 -28.70 -6.07 26.81
CA LYS A 324 -28.16 -7.25 27.51
C LYS A 324 -28.10 -8.42 26.50
N VAL A 325 -27.25 -8.34 25.50
CA VAL A 325 -26.83 -9.53 24.76
C VAL A 325 -25.85 -10.26 25.66
N SER A 326 -26.15 -11.51 26.00
CA SER A 326 -25.23 -12.37 26.73
C SER A 326 -23.84 -12.29 26.05
N ALA A 327 -22.81 -12.04 26.82
CA ALA A 327 -21.42 -11.90 26.39
C ALA A 327 -21.01 -13.01 25.38
N GLY A 328 -21.54 -14.21 25.52
CA GLY A 328 -21.30 -15.34 24.63
C GLY A 328 -21.81 -15.23 23.18
N ARG A 329 -22.66 -14.25 22.84
CA ARG A 329 -23.14 -14.07 21.46
C ARG A 329 -22.38 -12.96 20.73
N ARG A 330 -21.81 -11.97 21.47
CA ARG A 330 -20.96 -10.93 20.90
C ARG A 330 -19.60 -11.47 20.47
N SER A 331 -19.00 -12.32 21.30
CA SER A 331 -17.68 -12.92 21.00
C SER A 331 -17.65 -13.83 19.76
N ARG A 332 -18.83 -14.28 19.29
CA ARG A 332 -18.88 -15.17 18.13
C ARG A 332 -18.91 -14.46 16.77
N ILE A 333 -19.24 -13.16 16.72
CA ILE A 333 -19.48 -12.44 15.45
C ILE A 333 -18.58 -11.23 15.28
N PHE A 334 -18.23 -10.49 16.36
CA PHE A 334 -17.55 -9.19 16.23
C PHE A 334 -16.27 -9.02 17.09
N GLY A 335 -15.88 -10.01 17.88
CA GLY A 335 -14.84 -9.85 18.90
C GLY A 335 -15.26 -8.88 20.03
N GLU A 336 -14.52 -8.85 21.11
CA GLU A 336 -14.63 -7.83 22.15
C GLU A 336 -13.76 -6.63 21.81
N PRO A 337 -14.09 -5.40 22.26
CA PRO A 337 -13.18 -4.28 22.11
C PRO A 337 -11.83 -4.60 22.74
N GLU A 338 -10.76 -4.15 22.12
CA GLU A 338 -9.42 -4.23 22.70
C GLU A 338 -9.30 -3.30 23.89
N GLU A 339 -8.62 -3.77 24.93
CA GLU A 339 -8.33 -3.02 26.15
C GLU A 339 -6.83 -2.80 26.22
N ALA A 340 -6.42 -1.63 26.67
CA ALA A 340 -5.01 -1.35 26.99
C ALA A 340 -4.88 -0.69 28.35
N SER A 341 -3.80 -1.01 29.04
CA SER A 341 -3.45 -0.43 30.32
C SER A 341 -1.96 -0.08 30.36
N LEU A 342 -1.65 0.98 31.09
CA LEU A 342 -0.29 1.34 31.47
C LEU A 342 -0.11 1.12 32.95
N ILE A 343 0.94 0.41 33.30
CA ILE A 343 1.23 -0.02 34.67
C ILE A 343 2.58 0.56 35.11
N PHE A 344 2.59 1.27 36.22
CA PHE A 344 3.80 1.77 36.85
C PHE A 344 3.85 1.27 38.29
N ASP A 345 4.95 0.64 38.67
CA ASP A 345 5.16 0.05 40.01
C ASP A 345 3.99 -0.84 40.47
N GLY A 346 3.46 -1.67 39.53
CA GLY A 346 2.35 -2.59 39.78
C GLY A 346 0.97 -1.92 39.89
N LYS A 347 0.86 -0.62 39.71
CA LYS A 347 -0.41 0.11 39.72
C LYS A 347 -0.76 0.58 38.30
N GLU A 348 -2.04 0.41 37.94
CA GLU A 348 -2.57 0.96 36.72
C GLU A 348 -2.63 2.49 36.83
N ILE A 349 -1.93 3.16 35.93
CA ILE A 349 -1.89 4.64 35.83
C ILE A 349 -2.79 5.18 34.75
N TRP A 350 -3.12 4.34 33.77
CA TRP A 350 -4.05 4.63 32.70
C TRP A 350 -4.64 3.35 32.14
N SER A 351 -5.91 3.40 31.73
CA SER A 351 -6.56 2.36 30.93
C SER A 351 -7.48 2.94 29.89
N GLY A 352 -7.64 2.24 28.79
CA GLY A 352 -8.50 2.62 27.68
C GLY A 352 -9.15 1.40 27.02
N ILE A 353 -10.32 1.64 26.46
CA ILE A 353 -11.07 0.65 25.69
C ILE A 353 -11.25 1.20 24.29
N GLY A 354 -10.82 0.46 23.31
CA GLY A 354 -10.87 0.84 21.91
C GLY A 354 -11.95 0.17 21.07
N THR A 355 -11.62 -0.13 19.86
CA THR A 355 -12.43 -0.95 18.93
C THR A 355 -11.98 -2.41 18.99
N VAL A 356 -12.49 -3.25 18.10
CA VAL A 356 -12.07 -4.68 17.99
C VAL A 356 -10.62 -4.83 17.52
N ASN A 357 -10.05 -3.81 16.90
CA ASN A 357 -8.73 -3.87 16.26
C ASN A 357 -7.77 -2.74 16.66
N ASP A 358 -8.15 -1.87 17.58
CA ASP A 358 -7.33 -0.71 17.92
C ASP A 358 -7.69 -0.10 19.27
N VAL A 359 -6.68 0.23 20.07
CA VAL A 359 -6.80 1.04 21.29
C VAL A 359 -5.85 2.22 21.19
N SER A 360 -6.41 3.41 21.09
CA SER A 360 -5.61 4.65 21.01
C SER A 360 -5.04 5.00 22.37
N MET A 361 -3.71 5.11 22.44
CA MET A 361 -2.99 5.58 23.64
C MET A 361 -2.98 7.11 23.70
N PRO A 362 -2.99 7.71 24.91
CA PRO A 362 -2.81 9.16 25.06
C PRO A 362 -1.45 9.62 24.50
N PRO A 363 -1.34 10.89 24.09
CA PRO A 363 -0.05 11.48 23.72
C PRO A 363 0.99 11.30 24.83
N LYS A 364 2.25 11.09 24.43
CA LYS A 364 3.37 10.86 25.37
C LYS A 364 3.50 11.96 26.41
N GLU A 365 3.25 13.22 26.02
CA GLU A 365 3.32 14.38 26.90
C GLU A 365 2.28 14.31 28.03
N ASP A 366 1.09 13.79 27.75
CA ASP A 366 0.03 13.66 28.75
C ASP A 366 0.33 12.53 29.74
N LEU A 367 0.93 11.45 29.25
CA LEU A 367 1.40 10.36 30.12
C LEU A 367 2.55 10.81 31.04
N LEU A 368 3.47 11.63 30.52
CA LEU A 368 4.55 12.21 31.32
C LEU A 368 4.02 13.14 32.41
N LYS A 369 2.93 13.88 32.15
CA LYS A 369 2.25 14.70 33.17
C LYS A 369 1.68 13.81 34.28
N LEU A 370 1.00 12.71 33.93
CA LEU A 370 0.49 11.74 34.92
C LEU A 370 1.60 11.16 35.77
N LEU A 371 2.76 10.88 35.20
CA LEU A 371 3.90 10.31 35.91
C LEU A 371 4.67 11.35 36.73
N SER A 372 4.52 12.64 36.44
CA SER A 372 5.15 13.72 37.22
C SER A 372 4.69 13.71 38.70
N ASP A 373 3.44 13.32 38.94
CA ASP A 373 2.89 13.14 40.28
C ASP A 373 3.59 12.02 41.10
N PHE A 374 4.24 11.09 40.39
CA PHE A 374 5.06 10.01 40.95
C PHE A 374 6.57 10.34 40.89
N GLY A 375 6.95 11.58 40.57
CA GLY A 375 8.34 12.01 40.50
C GLY A 375 9.11 11.43 39.29
N GLN A 376 8.42 10.93 38.29
CA GLN A 376 9.02 10.34 37.09
C GLN A 376 9.06 11.34 35.93
N THR A 377 10.15 11.35 35.18
CA THR A 377 10.35 12.20 33.99
C THR A 377 10.44 11.40 32.71
N SER A 378 10.28 10.09 32.77
CA SER A 378 10.34 9.19 31.62
C SER A 378 9.39 8.00 31.79
N LEU A 379 9.04 7.36 30.68
CA LEU A 379 8.20 6.15 30.63
C LEU A 379 9.01 4.84 30.73
N HIS A 380 10.31 4.91 31.01
CA HIS A 380 11.21 3.74 31.01
C HIS A 380 10.89 2.66 32.06
N ASN A 381 10.10 2.98 33.06
CA ASN A 381 9.64 2.05 34.09
C ASN A 381 8.16 1.68 33.95
N VAL A 382 7.52 2.05 32.83
CA VAL A 382 6.11 1.78 32.58
C VAL A 382 5.97 0.55 31.70
N ASP A 383 5.16 -0.38 32.14
CA ASP A 383 4.75 -1.56 31.39
C ASP A 383 3.42 -1.28 30.68
N ALA A 384 3.32 -1.55 29.38
CA ALA A 384 2.07 -1.54 28.62
C ALA A 384 1.50 -2.96 28.52
N VAL A 385 0.20 -3.06 28.59
CA VAL A 385 -0.55 -4.30 28.39
C VAL A 385 -1.75 -3.99 27.50
N HIS A 386 -1.97 -4.79 26.47
CA HIS A 386 -3.18 -4.70 25.64
C HIS A 386 -3.70 -6.09 25.28
N THR A 387 -4.96 -6.14 24.85
CA THR A 387 -5.65 -7.39 24.52
C THR A 387 -5.82 -7.54 23.01
N HIS A 388 -5.59 -8.74 22.50
CA HIS A 388 -5.98 -9.16 21.16
C HIS A 388 -7.25 -10.01 21.27
N THR A 389 -8.37 -9.44 20.82
CA THR A 389 -9.71 -10.00 21.01
C THR A 389 -10.23 -10.75 19.79
N THR A 390 -9.53 -10.69 18.67
CA THR A 390 -9.91 -11.37 17.44
C THR A 390 -9.65 -12.87 17.49
N ARG A 391 -10.37 -13.64 16.67
CA ARG A 391 -10.15 -15.09 16.53
C ARG A 391 -8.77 -15.44 15.98
N VAL A 392 -8.12 -14.48 15.37
CA VAL A 392 -6.77 -14.63 14.82
C VAL A 392 -5.74 -14.67 15.94
N GLY A 393 -6.00 -13.97 17.07
CA GLY A 393 -5.07 -13.87 18.19
C GLY A 393 -3.73 -13.26 17.77
N GLY A 394 -2.68 -13.63 18.47
CA GLY A 394 -1.31 -13.49 18.03
C GLY A 394 -0.48 -12.44 18.74
N THR A 395 0.76 -12.31 18.26
CA THR A 395 1.79 -11.43 18.78
C THR A 395 1.57 -9.97 18.38
N PHE A 396 2.58 -9.14 18.53
CA PHE A 396 2.53 -7.70 18.28
C PHE A 396 2.28 -7.33 16.82
N SER A 397 1.50 -6.27 16.62
CA SER A 397 1.50 -5.51 15.37
C SER A 397 2.77 -4.65 15.25
N VAL A 398 3.00 -4.06 14.09
CA VAL A 398 4.09 -3.08 13.90
C VAL A 398 3.87 -1.85 14.78
N GLU A 399 2.62 -1.45 14.93
CA GLU A 399 2.19 -0.30 15.75
C GLU A 399 2.46 -0.53 17.22
N ASP A 400 2.25 -1.76 17.74
CA ASP A 400 2.54 -2.12 19.12
C ASP A 400 4.04 -2.02 19.45
N ILE A 401 4.89 -2.47 18.53
CA ILE A 401 6.34 -2.36 18.67
C ILE A 401 6.78 -0.90 18.57
N ASN A 402 6.22 -0.15 17.62
CA ASN A 402 6.50 1.27 17.46
C ASN A 402 6.12 2.08 18.72
N LEU A 403 4.99 1.75 19.33
CA LEU A 403 4.57 2.36 20.60
C LEU A 403 5.61 2.12 21.71
N LEU A 404 6.05 0.88 21.91
CA LEU A 404 7.09 0.53 22.88
C LEU A 404 8.36 1.35 22.66
N VAL A 405 8.79 1.51 21.40
CA VAL A 405 10.02 2.20 21.01
C VAL A 405 9.90 3.72 21.20
N GLU A 406 8.91 4.35 20.57
CA GLU A 406 8.76 5.82 20.57
C GLU A 406 8.37 6.39 21.94
N TYR A 407 7.58 5.66 22.71
CA TYR A 407 7.26 6.05 24.07
C TYR A 407 8.42 5.73 25.05
N GLY A 408 9.29 4.79 24.66
CA GLY A 408 10.38 4.34 25.50
C GLY A 408 9.90 3.56 26.73
N LEU A 409 8.84 2.77 26.58
CA LEU A 409 8.26 1.97 27.65
C LEU A 409 9.23 0.86 28.10
N LYS A 410 9.06 0.36 29.30
CA LYS A 410 9.84 -0.77 29.84
C LYS A 410 9.51 -2.05 29.09
N SER A 411 8.23 -2.36 28.95
CA SER A 411 7.74 -3.52 28.19
C SER A 411 6.40 -3.24 27.52
N ASN A 412 6.07 -4.07 26.54
CA ASN A 412 4.72 -4.20 26.00
C ASN A 412 4.28 -5.67 26.09
N THR A 413 3.05 -5.92 26.48
CA THR A 413 2.46 -7.25 26.62
C THR A 413 1.17 -7.34 25.81
N ALA A 414 1.14 -8.20 24.79
CA ALA A 414 -0.07 -8.54 24.05
C ALA A 414 -0.71 -9.81 24.68
N ARG A 415 -1.99 -9.75 25.01
CA ARG A 415 -2.75 -10.86 25.62
C ARG A 415 -3.83 -11.35 24.69
N GLU A 416 -3.79 -12.61 24.32
CA GLU A 416 -4.90 -13.25 23.64
C GLU A 416 -6.07 -13.47 24.61
N THR A 417 -7.26 -13.02 24.23
CA THR A 417 -8.48 -13.29 25.00
C THR A 417 -9.21 -14.54 24.53
N GLN A 418 -8.89 -15.03 23.33
CA GLN A 418 -9.43 -16.24 22.70
C GLN A 418 -8.31 -17.24 22.38
N GLY A 419 -8.67 -18.46 22.08
CA GLY A 419 -7.70 -19.51 21.73
C GLY A 419 -6.89 -20.00 22.92
N GLU A 420 -5.57 -20.07 22.77
CA GLU A 420 -4.63 -20.57 23.78
C GLU A 420 -4.38 -19.60 24.94
N LYS A 421 -4.88 -18.36 24.81
CA LYS A 421 -4.73 -17.29 25.81
C LYS A 421 -3.26 -16.99 26.15
N ARG A 422 -2.39 -17.07 25.16
CA ARG A 422 -0.97 -16.74 25.28
C ARG A 422 -0.77 -15.27 25.65
N GLN A 423 0.34 -14.97 26.30
CA GLN A 423 0.78 -13.61 26.56
C GLN A 423 2.17 -13.42 25.97
N PHE A 424 2.25 -12.57 24.98
CA PHE A 424 3.50 -12.21 24.30
C PHE A 424 4.09 -10.98 24.97
N VAL A 425 5.35 -11.04 25.36
CA VAL A 425 6.04 -9.94 26.06
C VAL A 425 7.24 -9.52 25.24
N LEU A 426 7.34 -8.21 24.96
CA LEU A 426 8.52 -7.57 24.39
C LEU A 426 9.06 -6.56 25.42
N GLU A 427 10.25 -6.81 25.94
CA GLU A 427 10.83 -6.07 27.06
C GLU A 427 12.20 -5.49 26.67
N ARG A 428 12.47 -4.27 27.11
CA ARG A 428 13.76 -3.61 26.93
C ARG A 428 14.84 -4.28 27.78
N THR A 429 16.07 -4.29 27.25
CA THR A 429 17.26 -4.70 27.98
C THR A 429 18.18 -3.50 28.24
N HIS A 430 19.29 -3.72 28.91
CA HIS A 430 20.32 -2.71 29.10
C HIS A 430 21.00 -2.28 27.76
N LYS A 431 20.81 -3.03 26.67
CA LYS A 431 21.35 -2.74 25.34
C LYS A 431 20.39 -1.91 24.47
N THR A 432 19.14 -1.76 24.89
CA THR A 432 18.12 -1.06 24.10
C THR A 432 18.45 0.44 24.00
N ASN A 433 18.44 0.96 22.79
CA ASN A 433 18.45 2.39 22.51
C ASN A 433 17.43 2.72 21.42
N ILE A 434 17.17 4.00 21.17
CA ILE A 434 16.12 4.44 20.25
C ILE A 434 16.44 4.07 18.78
N GLU A 435 17.70 4.06 18.39
CA GLU A 435 18.13 3.74 17.03
C GLU A 435 17.88 2.26 16.73
N LEU A 436 18.37 1.36 17.58
CA LEU A 436 18.09 -0.07 17.48
C LEU A 436 16.60 -0.39 17.56
N GLY A 437 15.84 0.36 18.36
CA GLY A 437 14.39 0.22 18.40
C GLY A 437 13.72 0.59 17.08
N ARG A 438 14.14 1.66 16.44
CA ARG A 438 13.64 2.07 15.12
C ARG A 438 14.03 1.09 14.02
N GLU A 439 15.24 0.54 14.07
CA GLU A 439 15.66 -0.55 13.18
C GLU A 439 14.76 -1.78 13.37
N LEU A 440 14.46 -2.18 14.62
CA LEU A 440 13.51 -3.27 14.90
C LEU A 440 12.15 -3.01 14.25
N VAL A 441 11.59 -1.80 14.41
CA VAL A 441 10.28 -1.44 13.84
C VAL A 441 10.31 -1.53 12.31
N GLU A 442 11.37 -1.05 11.67
CA GLU A 442 11.47 -1.02 10.22
C GLU A 442 11.69 -2.42 9.63
N ASP A 443 12.60 -3.22 10.19
CA ASP A 443 12.86 -4.58 9.75
C ASP A 443 11.64 -5.48 9.99
N TYR A 444 10.93 -5.30 11.12
CA TYR A 444 9.71 -6.04 11.40
C TYR A 444 8.56 -5.62 10.47
N ARG A 445 8.45 -4.34 10.12
CA ARG A 445 7.47 -3.84 9.15
C ARG A 445 7.71 -4.46 7.78
N GLN A 446 8.97 -4.45 7.33
CA GLN A 446 9.33 -5.04 6.05
C GLN A 446 9.07 -6.55 6.02
N PHE A 447 9.45 -7.26 7.08
CA PHE A 447 9.16 -8.68 7.24
C PHE A 447 7.65 -8.96 7.20
N THR A 448 6.87 -8.23 8.00
CA THR A 448 5.41 -8.38 8.06
C THR A 448 4.75 -8.16 6.71
N GLN A 449 5.16 -7.11 5.97
CA GLN A 449 4.59 -6.79 4.67
C GLN A 449 4.90 -7.89 3.64
N VAL A 450 6.17 -8.30 3.54
CA VAL A 450 6.58 -9.35 2.59
C VAL A 450 5.92 -10.69 2.93
N THR A 451 5.85 -11.01 4.23
CA THR A 451 5.25 -12.27 4.68
C THR A 451 3.74 -12.27 4.43
N TRP A 452 3.05 -11.16 4.69
CA TRP A 452 1.63 -11.04 4.39
C TRP A 452 1.34 -11.20 2.90
N ASP A 453 2.07 -10.49 2.06
CA ASP A 453 1.92 -10.56 0.61
C ASP A 453 2.06 -12.02 0.11
N ASN A 454 3.01 -12.77 0.65
CA ASN A 454 3.24 -14.17 0.29
C ASN A 454 2.19 -15.12 0.87
N VAL A 455 1.91 -15.04 2.17
CA VAL A 455 1.00 -15.97 2.86
C VAL A 455 -0.43 -15.78 2.38
N SER A 456 -0.90 -14.54 2.26
CA SER A 456 -2.28 -14.26 1.85
C SER A 456 -2.53 -14.68 0.40
N PHE A 457 -1.56 -14.45 -0.48
CA PHE A 457 -1.67 -14.86 -1.88
C PHE A 457 -1.62 -16.39 -2.03
N SER A 458 -0.65 -17.05 -1.40
CA SER A 458 -0.55 -18.52 -1.46
C SER A 458 -1.78 -19.22 -0.87
N TYR A 459 -2.33 -18.65 0.22
CA TYR A 459 -3.55 -19.17 0.82
C TYR A 459 -4.76 -19.01 -0.10
N TRP A 460 -4.89 -17.86 -0.75
CA TRP A 460 -5.93 -17.61 -1.73
C TRP A 460 -5.81 -18.54 -2.94
N GLU A 461 -4.61 -18.68 -3.52
CA GLU A 461 -4.32 -19.55 -4.65
C GLU A 461 -4.71 -21.01 -4.34
N GLU A 462 -4.38 -21.50 -3.15
CA GLU A 462 -4.69 -22.87 -2.74
C GLU A 462 -6.19 -23.13 -2.52
N HIS A 463 -6.93 -22.14 -1.99
CA HIS A 463 -8.28 -22.37 -1.47
C HIS A 463 -9.39 -21.72 -2.29
N TYR A 464 -9.10 -20.66 -3.02
CA TYR A 464 -10.11 -19.82 -3.63
C TYR A 464 -9.97 -19.63 -5.15
N GLU A 465 -8.77 -19.76 -5.71
CA GLU A 465 -8.54 -19.58 -7.15
C GLU A 465 -9.40 -20.54 -7.97
N ALA A 466 -9.41 -21.83 -7.63
CA ALA A 466 -10.19 -22.86 -8.32
C ALA A 466 -11.72 -22.67 -8.19
N LEU A 467 -12.17 -21.84 -7.26
CA LEU A 467 -13.58 -21.50 -7.04
C LEU A 467 -13.97 -20.19 -7.73
N GLU A 468 -13.04 -19.58 -8.47
CA GLU A 468 -13.21 -18.26 -9.11
C GLU A 468 -13.59 -17.13 -8.13
N ILE A 469 -13.24 -17.30 -6.85
CA ILE A 469 -13.46 -16.28 -5.82
C ILE A 469 -12.29 -15.30 -5.87
N PRO A 470 -12.55 -14.00 -6.11
CA PRO A 470 -11.48 -13.00 -6.15
C PRO A 470 -10.71 -12.93 -4.83
N PHE A 471 -9.41 -12.61 -4.90
CA PHE A 471 -8.51 -12.52 -3.74
C PHE A 471 -9.06 -11.65 -2.61
N TYR A 472 -9.70 -10.53 -2.94
CA TYR A 472 -10.25 -9.57 -1.98
C TYR A 472 -11.61 -10.00 -1.37
N ASP A 473 -12.27 -11.01 -1.93
CA ASP A 473 -13.50 -11.61 -1.39
C ASP A 473 -13.20 -12.87 -0.56
N ALA A 474 -11.95 -13.31 -0.53
CA ALA A 474 -11.51 -14.48 0.20
C ALA A 474 -11.53 -14.23 1.72
N ASP A 475 -11.95 -15.21 2.50
CA ASP A 475 -11.76 -15.20 3.95
C ASP A 475 -10.28 -15.40 4.28
N THR A 476 -9.60 -14.34 4.67
CA THR A 476 -8.17 -14.35 4.99
C THR A 476 -7.86 -14.73 6.44
N THR A 477 -8.83 -15.15 7.23
CA THR A 477 -8.67 -15.43 8.66
C THR A 477 -7.54 -16.44 8.93
N GLU A 478 -7.45 -17.50 8.16
CA GLU A 478 -6.39 -18.50 8.34
C GLU A 478 -5.03 -17.99 7.84
N ALA A 479 -4.99 -17.20 6.77
CA ALA A 479 -3.77 -16.53 6.31
C ALA A 479 -3.25 -15.54 7.36
N GLU A 480 -4.14 -14.81 8.03
CA GLU A 480 -3.78 -13.93 9.14
C GLU A 480 -3.20 -14.72 10.33
N LYS A 481 -3.76 -15.87 10.68
CA LYS A 481 -3.17 -16.75 11.72
C LYS A 481 -1.78 -17.21 11.34
N MET A 482 -1.57 -17.62 10.09
CA MET A 482 -0.25 -18.00 9.58
C MET A 482 0.74 -16.85 9.69
N LEU A 483 0.32 -15.64 9.31
CA LEU A 483 1.14 -14.44 9.47
C LEU A 483 1.53 -14.22 10.94
N ARG A 484 0.57 -14.32 11.88
CA ARG A 484 0.83 -14.11 13.32
C ARG A 484 1.83 -15.11 13.88
N GLU A 485 1.76 -16.37 13.48
CA GLU A 485 2.75 -17.38 13.88
C GLU A 485 4.14 -17.11 13.28
N LEU A 486 4.22 -16.66 12.03
CA LEU A 486 5.49 -16.25 11.42
C LEU A 486 6.08 -14.99 12.06
N GLN A 487 5.25 -14.02 12.42
CA GLN A 487 5.64 -12.84 13.19
C GLN A 487 6.18 -13.22 14.57
N HIS A 488 5.49 -14.15 15.27
CA HIS A 488 5.95 -14.70 16.54
C HIS A 488 7.34 -15.33 16.41
N LYS A 489 7.53 -16.19 15.42
CA LYS A 489 8.81 -16.85 15.14
C LYS A 489 9.91 -15.84 14.84
N TRP A 490 9.62 -14.85 14.00
CA TRP A 490 10.59 -13.81 13.65
C TRP A 490 11.06 -13.01 14.87
N LEU A 491 10.14 -12.62 15.77
CA LEU A 491 10.48 -11.92 17.02
C LEU A 491 11.31 -12.80 17.95
N MET A 492 10.99 -14.09 18.06
CA MET A 492 11.79 -15.04 18.85
C MET A 492 13.24 -15.12 18.38
N GLU A 493 13.45 -15.08 17.06
CA GLU A 493 14.78 -15.21 16.45
C GLU A 493 15.56 -13.89 16.43
N ASN A 494 14.88 -12.74 16.35
CA ASN A 494 15.54 -11.47 16.02
C ASN A 494 15.51 -10.41 17.13
N ALA A 495 14.55 -10.39 18.05
CA ALA A 495 14.37 -9.30 19.01
C ALA A 495 15.65 -8.97 19.82
N GLN A 496 16.43 -9.97 20.20
CA GLN A 496 17.67 -9.79 20.95
C GLN A 496 18.74 -8.99 20.18
N ARG A 497 18.77 -9.09 18.84
CA ARG A 497 19.69 -8.33 17.98
C ARG A 497 19.49 -6.81 18.14
N TYR A 498 18.25 -6.40 18.40
CA TYR A 498 17.87 -4.99 18.58
C TYR A 498 17.85 -4.55 20.04
N GLY A 499 18.31 -5.41 20.97
CA GLY A 499 18.38 -5.10 22.39
C GLY A 499 17.07 -5.33 23.15
N TYR A 500 16.15 -6.16 22.64
CA TYR A 500 14.90 -6.54 23.29
C TYR A 500 14.88 -8.02 23.63
N ASN A 501 14.22 -8.37 24.74
CA ASN A 501 13.84 -9.74 25.05
C ASN A 501 12.40 -9.95 24.59
N TYR A 502 12.17 -11.03 23.85
CA TYR A 502 10.84 -11.48 23.46
C TYR A 502 10.59 -12.88 24.00
N TYR A 503 9.44 -13.08 24.64
CA TYR A 503 9.05 -14.38 25.20
C TYR A 503 7.53 -14.50 25.37
N VAL A 504 7.05 -15.74 25.54
CA VAL A 504 5.64 -16.07 25.79
C VAL A 504 5.49 -16.57 27.21
N LYS A 505 4.43 -16.12 27.92
CA LYS A 505 4.01 -16.56 29.25
C LYS A 505 2.81 -17.47 29.16
#